data_96ea46d76469745fcd3be3915cf4196f
#
_entry.id   96ea46d76469745fcd3be3915cf4196f
#
_cell.length_a   1.000
_cell.length_b   1.000
_cell.length_c   1.000
_cell.angle_alpha   90.00
_cell.angle_beta   90.00
_cell.angle_gamma   90.00
#
_symmetry.space_group_name_H-M   'P 1'
#
loop_
_entity.id
_entity.type
_entity.pdbx_description
1 polymer ?
#
loop_
_entity_poly.entity_id
_entity_poly.type
_entity_poly.pdbx_seq_one_letter_code
_entity_poly.pdbx_strand_id
1 'polypeptide(L)'
;MNNVLLFSPDSIFLFGQKLWWFLVVLGILVTFHEYGHYLAARWVGVRVLKFSIGFGPKLIGRQIGDTEYLVSAVPLGGYVKLFGEEGSETISVADQRQSFIHQSLPHKMLIVAAGPGFNFILSYLIFTGMLALGSPLFVPNIDNITPIIEAITPESPAEIAGLQIGDRIIRANEEEISTLGELYQKVSKTRGRPVTLDVIRGNSVKTLIVTPTLQMAPDNPDQPQYILGIEDHAPLVGGVMPDTPAMAAGLQKDDRIIQIDETPIATWSQMTEIVRNNAGTTLQIQVDRDGKMISLSITPEGETITTPDGGTKSVGRIGIKLAGGGTLLKSTSLFLAPWDGLKATWKWCELTVIGLYKLLTGEISSKHLGGPLMIASVSGEQAQQGITSVLWLIAILSINLGILNLLPIPILDGGHLFFFACEAILGRPLGDRSREMAQQIGLVLLVFLMVYATWNDISRLLQ
;
A
#
# COMPACT_ATOMS: atom_id res chain seq x y z
N MET A 1 9.66 34.47 15.14
CA MET A 1 9.47 35.09 13.80
C MET A 1 9.91 34.10 12.72
N ASN A 2 9.16 33.00 12.48
CA ASN A 2 9.50 32.00 11.42
C ASN A 2 8.23 31.42 10.73
N ASN A 3 7.20 32.25 10.54
CA ASN A 3 5.98 31.82 9.82
C ASN A 3 5.94 32.21 8.32
N VAL A 4 7.09 32.54 7.72
CA VAL A 4 7.14 33.07 6.33
C VAL A 4 7.52 31.98 5.31
N LEU A 5 7.97 30.79 5.74
CA LEU A 5 8.45 29.73 4.83
C LEU A 5 7.34 28.87 4.20
N LEU A 6 6.12 28.91 4.72
CA LEU A 6 4.99 28.14 4.17
C LEU A 6 4.45 28.68 2.82
N PHE A 7 4.87 29.88 2.40
CA PHE A 7 4.40 30.54 1.16
C PHE A 7 5.55 30.94 0.23
N SER A 8 6.66 30.19 0.23
CA SER A 8 7.67 30.40 -0.81
C SER A 8 7.10 30.00 -2.18
N PRO A 9 7.50 30.66 -3.28
CA PRO A 9 7.06 30.26 -4.63
C PRO A 9 7.33 28.79 -4.92
N ASP A 10 8.45 28.25 -4.41
CA ASP A 10 8.84 26.86 -4.58
C ASP A 10 7.90 25.88 -3.83
N SER A 11 7.48 26.23 -2.60
CA SER A 11 6.54 25.40 -1.84
C SER A 11 5.15 25.38 -2.46
N ILE A 12 4.70 26.52 -3.02
CA ILE A 12 3.42 26.61 -3.75
C ILE A 12 3.49 25.78 -5.04
N PHE A 13 4.58 25.87 -5.78
CA PHE A 13 4.80 25.09 -6.99
C PHE A 13 4.82 23.58 -6.71
N LEU A 14 5.54 23.15 -5.68
CA LEU A 14 5.62 21.74 -5.27
C LEU A 14 4.26 21.22 -4.81
N PHE A 15 3.52 22.01 -4.05
CA PHE A 15 2.15 21.65 -3.65
C PHE A 15 1.22 21.53 -4.86
N GLY A 16 1.29 22.47 -5.80
CA GLY A 16 0.53 22.43 -7.05
C GLY A 16 0.85 21.18 -7.89
N GLN A 17 2.13 20.79 -7.96
CA GLN A 17 2.55 19.57 -8.64
C GLN A 17 2.01 18.30 -7.96
N LYS A 18 2.06 18.20 -6.63
CA LYS A 18 1.49 17.08 -5.88
C LYS A 18 -0.02 16.97 -6.10
N LEU A 19 -0.73 18.10 -6.05
CA LEU A 19 -2.17 18.15 -6.30
C LEU A 19 -2.52 17.73 -7.72
N TRP A 20 -1.75 18.20 -8.72
CA TRP A 20 -1.95 17.81 -10.12
C TRP A 20 -1.86 16.29 -10.32
N TRP A 21 -0.79 15.67 -9.81
CA TRP A 21 -0.60 14.23 -9.94
C TRP A 21 -1.66 13.43 -9.17
N PHE A 22 -2.09 13.90 -8.00
CA PHE A 22 -3.22 13.33 -7.29
C PHE A 22 -4.49 13.32 -8.15
N LEU A 23 -4.81 14.44 -8.81
CA LEU A 23 -5.99 14.54 -9.67
C LEU A 23 -5.88 13.62 -10.89
N VAL A 24 -4.70 13.50 -11.48
CA VAL A 24 -4.45 12.58 -12.60
C VAL A 24 -4.65 11.13 -12.16
N VAL A 25 -4.01 10.72 -11.06
CA VAL A 25 -4.14 9.36 -10.52
C VAL A 25 -5.60 9.04 -10.19
N LEU A 26 -6.25 9.89 -9.42
CA LEU A 26 -7.65 9.68 -9.02
C LEU A 26 -8.59 9.70 -10.22
N GLY A 27 -8.38 10.61 -11.16
CA GLY A 27 -9.17 10.69 -12.39
C GLY A 27 -9.12 9.41 -13.22
N ILE A 28 -7.93 8.82 -13.38
CA ILE A 28 -7.77 7.54 -14.08
C ILE A 28 -8.51 6.42 -13.33
N LEU A 29 -8.28 6.29 -12.01
CA LEU A 29 -8.87 5.25 -11.18
C LEU A 29 -10.39 5.26 -11.26
N VAL A 30 -11.00 6.43 -11.05
CA VAL A 30 -12.45 6.57 -11.04
C VAL A 30 -13.03 6.41 -12.45
N THR A 31 -12.38 6.97 -13.48
CA THR A 31 -12.86 6.81 -14.85
C THR A 31 -12.94 5.35 -15.26
N PHE A 32 -11.94 4.53 -14.94
CA PHE A 32 -11.97 3.10 -15.22
C PHE A 32 -13.03 2.35 -14.43
N HIS A 33 -13.22 2.71 -13.17
CA HIS A 33 -14.28 2.19 -12.33
C HIS A 33 -15.67 2.44 -12.95
N GLU A 34 -15.99 3.71 -13.22
CA GLU A 34 -17.26 4.11 -13.82
C GLU A 34 -17.45 3.51 -15.22
N TYR A 35 -16.36 3.36 -15.97
CA TYR A 35 -16.40 2.73 -17.28
C TYR A 35 -16.79 1.27 -17.21
N GLY A 36 -16.47 0.58 -16.12
CA GLY A 36 -16.95 -0.78 -15.85
C GLY A 36 -18.47 -0.84 -15.75
N HIS A 37 -19.09 0.00 -14.94
CA HIS A 37 -20.54 0.11 -14.82
C HIS A 37 -21.20 0.45 -16.16
N TYR A 38 -20.62 1.43 -16.87
CA TYR A 38 -21.10 1.87 -18.17
C TYR A 38 -21.13 0.74 -19.19
N LEU A 39 -20.04 0.01 -19.35
CA LEU A 39 -19.96 -1.09 -20.31
C LEU A 39 -20.90 -2.23 -19.97
N ALA A 40 -20.98 -2.64 -18.70
CA ALA A 40 -21.87 -3.69 -18.26
C ALA A 40 -23.34 -3.30 -18.45
N ALA A 41 -23.72 -2.06 -18.11
CA ALA A 41 -25.07 -1.57 -18.35
C ALA A 41 -25.46 -1.62 -19.83
N ARG A 42 -24.57 -1.15 -20.70
CA ARG A 42 -24.82 -1.24 -22.15
C ARG A 42 -24.87 -2.65 -22.68
N TRP A 43 -24.04 -3.54 -22.15
CA TRP A 43 -24.02 -4.95 -22.57
C TRP A 43 -25.32 -5.68 -22.25
N VAL A 44 -25.94 -5.39 -21.10
CA VAL A 44 -27.24 -5.97 -20.71
C VAL A 44 -28.44 -5.19 -21.24
N GLY A 45 -28.23 -4.11 -22.00
CA GLY A 45 -29.27 -3.33 -22.66
C GLY A 45 -29.90 -2.23 -21.77
N VAL A 46 -29.27 -1.85 -20.67
CA VAL A 46 -29.67 -0.71 -19.84
C VAL A 46 -29.22 0.59 -20.49
N ARG A 47 -30.12 1.55 -20.63
CA ARG A 47 -29.81 2.88 -21.15
C ARG A 47 -28.98 3.68 -20.15
N VAL A 48 -27.85 4.20 -20.60
CA VAL A 48 -27.01 5.10 -19.80
C VAL A 48 -27.36 6.55 -20.18
N LEU A 49 -27.80 7.33 -19.21
CA LEU A 49 -28.19 8.72 -19.40
C LEU A 49 -26.98 9.66 -19.35
N LYS A 50 -26.09 9.45 -18.37
CA LYS A 50 -24.89 10.29 -18.19
C LYS A 50 -23.70 9.45 -17.84
N PHE A 51 -22.54 9.84 -18.38
CA PHE A 51 -21.22 9.36 -17.99
C PHE A 51 -20.37 10.59 -17.67
N SER A 52 -20.05 10.78 -16.38
CA SER A 52 -19.32 11.96 -15.92
C SER A 52 -17.97 11.62 -15.33
N ILE A 53 -16.93 12.35 -15.76
CA ILE A 53 -15.66 12.43 -15.05
C ILE A 53 -15.73 13.67 -14.16
N GLY A 54 -15.73 13.45 -12.85
CA GLY A 54 -15.93 14.50 -11.84
C GLY A 54 -17.38 14.67 -11.40
N PHE A 55 -17.54 15.48 -10.34
CA PHE A 55 -18.84 15.88 -9.78
C PHE A 55 -19.11 17.37 -9.96
N GLY A 56 -20.35 17.80 -9.73
CA GLY A 56 -20.77 19.20 -9.74
C GLY A 56 -21.14 19.73 -11.11
N PRO A 57 -21.02 21.06 -11.34
CA PRO A 57 -21.46 21.68 -12.58
C PRO A 57 -20.65 21.19 -13.78
N LYS A 58 -21.35 20.99 -14.90
CA LYS A 58 -20.75 20.61 -16.18
C LYS A 58 -19.84 21.71 -16.72
N LEU A 59 -18.59 21.36 -17.00
CA LEU A 59 -17.63 22.22 -17.70
C LEU A 59 -17.71 22.00 -19.21
N ILE A 60 -17.57 20.73 -19.62
CA ILE A 60 -17.59 20.32 -21.05
C ILE A 60 -18.46 19.07 -21.13
N GLY A 61 -19.21 18.92 -22.20
CA GLY A 61 -19.96 17.69 -22.44
C GLY A 61 -20.54 17.63 -23.83
N ARG A 62 -20.75 16.38 -24.28
CA ARG A 62 -21.31 16.07 -25.60
C ARG A 62 -22.33 14.94 -25.48
N GLN A 63 -23.49 15.11 -26.11
CA GLN A 63 -24.48 14.06 -26.26
C GLN A 63 -24.07 13.13 -27.42
N ILE A 64 -23.99 11.83 -27.17
CA ILE A 64 -23.74 10.81 -28.19
C ILE A 64 -24.77 9.70 -28.00
N GLY A 65 -25.73 9.59 -28.89
CA GLY A 65 -26.90 8.70 -28.70
C GLY A 65 -27.69 9.11 -27.45
N ASP A 66 -28.01 8.13 -26.61
CA ASP A 66 -28.76 8.34 -25.39
C ASP A 66 -27.91 8.84 -24.21
N THR A 67 -26.57 8.82 -24.35
CA THR A 67 -25.63 9.15 -23.27
C THR A 67 -25.05 10.54 -23.41
N GLU A 68 -25.14 11.34 -22.37
CA GLU A 68 -24.40 12.58 -22.22
C GLU A 68 -23.06 12.32 -21.55
N TYR A 69 -21.95 12.50 -22.29
CA TYR A 69 -20.59 12.42 -21.76
C TYR A 69 -20.16 13.80 -21.30
N LEU A 70 -19.71 13.90 -20.04
CA LEU A 70 -19.35 15.19 -19.47
C LEU A 70 -18.12 15.13 -18.59
N VAL A 71 -17.44 16.28 -18.49
CA VAL A 71 -16.40 16.56 -17.52
C VAL A 71 -16.95 17.63 -16.60
N SER A 72 -16.94 17.33 -15.31
CA SER A 72 -17.49 18.20 -14.25
C SER A 72 -16.39 18.95 -13.51
N ALA A 73 -16.74 20.00 -12.77
CA ALA A 73 -15.83 20.97 -12.20
C ALA A 73 -14.97 20.41 -11.06
N VAL A 74 -15.46 19.39 -10.34
CA VAL A 74 -14.76 18.81 -9.19
C VAL A 74 -14.20 17.44 -9.62
N PRO A 75 -12.89 17.31 -9.89
CA PRO A 75 -12.28 16.10 -10.42
C PRO A 75 -12.01 15.04 -9.34
N LEU A 76 -12.85 14.98 -8.31
CA LEU A 76 -12.74 14.06 -7.17
C LEU A 76 -13.70 12.87 -7.30
N GLY A 77 -13.79 12.27 -8.49
CA GLY A 77 -14.69 11.15 -8.71
C GLY A 77 -15.29 11.12 -10.10
N GLY A 78 -16.39 10.43 -10.24
CA GLY A 78 -17.20 10.31 -11.45
C GLY A 78 -18.54 9.67 -11.12
N TYR A 79 -19.41 9.54 -12.10
CA TYR A 79 -20.64 8.78 -11.96
C TYR A 79 -21.21 8.34 -13.30
N VAL A 80 -21.90 7.23 -13.26
CA VAL A 80 -22.75 6.76 -14.35
C VAL A 80 -24.20 6.85 -13.89
N LYS A 81 -25.03 7.62 -14.59
CA LYS A 81 -26.46 7.67 -14.33
C LYS A 81 -27.19 6.69 -15.25
N LEU A 82 -27.77 5.66 -14.65
CA LEU A 82 -28.55 4.65 -15.37
C LEU A 82 -30.01 5.06 -15.47
N PHE A 83 -30.64 4.70 -16.57
CA PHE A 83 -32.07 4.95 -16.73
C PHE A 83 -32.88 4.10 -15.73
N GLY A 84 -33.80 4.76 -15.00
CA GLY A 84 -34.64 4.13 -14.01
C GLY A 84 -33.88 3.65 -12.75
N GLU A 85 -32.75 4.23 -12.43
CA GLU A 85 -32.02 3.97 -11.19
C GLU A 85 -32.71 4.63 -9.99
N GLU A 86 -33.22 5.85 -10.17
CA GLU A 86 -34.01 6.56 -9.17
C GLU A 86 -35.47 6.09 -9.28
N GLY A 87 -35.99 5.40 -8.25
CA GLY A 87 -37.32 4.75 -8.26
C GLY A 87 -38.51 5.68 -8.37
N SER A 88 -38.33 7.00 -8.52
CA SER A 88 -39.38 8.02 -8.61
C SER A 88 -39.89 8.30 -10.05
N GLU A 89 -39.23 7.75 -11.07
CA GLU A 89 -39.62 7.95 -12.47
C GLU A 89 -40.72 6.97 -12.88
N THR A 90 -41.84 7.50 -13.42
CA THR A 90 -42.87 6.68 -14.09
C THR A 90 -42.33 6.15 -15.42
N ILE A 91 -41.86 4.89 -15.41
CA ILE A 91 -41.28 4.27 -16.60
C ILE A 91 -42.38 3.63 -17.44
N SER A 92 -42.42 3.99 -18.73
CA SER A 92 -43.36 3.37 -19.65
C SER A 92 -43.10 1.87 -19.82
N VAL A 93 -44.12 1.06 -20.11
CA VAL A 93 -43.99 -0.38 -20.33
C VAL A 93 -43.00 -0.70 -21.44
N ALA A 94 -42.90 0.18 -22.47
CA ALA A 94 -41.97 0.02 -23.58
C ALA A 94 -40.50 0.22 -23.14
N ASP A 95 -40.27 1.08 -22.16
CA ASP A 95 -38.91 1.42 -21.69
C ASP A 95 -38.42 0.56 -20.53
N GLN A 96 -39.28 -0.27 -19.93
CA GLN A 96 -38.90 -1.13 -18.80
C GLN A 96 -37.71 -2.04 -19.09
N ARG A 97 -37.58 -2.55 -20.33
CA ARG A 97 -36.44 -3.39 -20.72
C ARG A 97 -35.10 -2.68 -20.67
N GLN A 98 -35.11 -1.35 -20.78
CA GLN A 98 -33.92 -0.52 -20.76
C GLN A 98 -33.67 0.14 -19.40
N SER A 99 -34.54 -0.12 -18.42
CA SER A 99 -34.47 0.44 -17.07
C SER A 99 -33.70 -0.48 -16.13
N PHE A 100 -32.82 0.10 -15.30
CA PHE A 100 -32.03 -0.64 -14.33
C PHE A 100 -32.90 -1.37 -13.29
N ILE A 101 -33.92 -0.72 -12.73
CA ILE A 101 -34.76 -1.33 -11.69
C ILE A 101 -35.54 -2.53 -12.19
N HIS A 102 -35.88 -2.60 -13.49
CA HIS A 102 -36.62 -3.68 -14.11
C HIS A 102 -35.74 -4.81 -14.63
N GLN A 103 -34.41 -4.69 -14.54
CA GLN A 103 -33.49 -5.76 -14.91
C GLN A 103 -33.58 -6.93 -13.92
N SER A 104 -33.26 -8.12 -14.45
CA SER A 104 -33.12 -9.30 -13.61
C SER A 104 -31.99 -9.11 -12.57
N LEU A 105 -32.13 -9.77 -11.43
CA LEU A 105 -31.16 -9.66 -10.34
C LEU A 105 -29.70 -9.96 -10.76
N PRO A 106 -29.40 -10.99 -11.58
CA PRO A 106 -28.07 -11.24 -12.08
C PRO A 106 -27.52 -10.08 -12.95
N HIS A 107 -28.37 -9.43 -13.76
CA HIS A 107 -27.94 -8.27 -14.55
C HIS A 107 -27.61 -7.07 -13.67
N LYS A 108 -28.40 -6.79 -12.63
CA LYS A 108 -28.08 -5.74 -11.65
C LYS A 108 -26.76 -6.01 -10.95
N MET A 109 -26.56 -7.26 -10.48
CA MET A 109 -25.31 -7.66 -9.83
C MET A 109 -24.12 -7.52 -10.77
N LEU A 110 -24.27 -7.90 -12.05
CA LEU A 110 -23.20 -7.76 -13.05
C LEU A 110 -22.81 -6.29 -13.27
N ILE A 111 -23.82 -5.40 -13.42
CA ILE A 111 -23.57 -3.97 -13.62
C ILE A 111 -22.79 -3.41 -12.44
N VAL A 112 -23.24 -3.70 -11.21
CA VAL A 112 -22.61 -3.16 -9.99
C VAL A 112 -21.23 -3.77 -9.76
N ALA A 113 -21.04 -5.08 -9.99
CA ALA A 113 -19.74 -5.73 -9.83
C ALA A 113 -18.71 -5.29 -10.89
N ALA A 114 -19.16 -4.78 -12.04
CA ALA A 114 -18.28 -4.40 -13.13
C ALA A 114 -17.38 -3.21 -12.78
N GLY A 115 -17.82 -2.25 -11.96
CA GLY A 115 -16.99 -1.14 -11.50
C GLY A 115 -15.72 -1.63 -10.79
N PRO A 116 -15.86 -2.33 -9.65
CA PRO A 116 -14.71 -2.95 -8.97
C PRO A 116 -13.93 -3.91 -9.88
N GLY A 117 -14.62 -4.68 -10.72
CA GLY A 117 -13.98 -5.59 -11.68
C GLY A 117 -13.03 -4.88 -12.64
N PHE A 118 -13.41 -3.71 -13.14
CA PHE A 118 -12.56 -2.89 -14.02
C PHE A 118 -11.34 -2.32 -13.30
N ASN A 119 -11.41 -2.10 -12.01
CA ASN A 119 -10.22 -1.72 -11.24
C ASN A 119 -9.17 -2.84 -11.20
N PHE A 120 -9.58 -4.11 -11.05
CA PHE A 120 -8.64 -5.25 -11.15
C PHE A 120 -8.10 -5.40 -12.58
N ILE A 121 -8.94 -5.19 -13.60
CA ILE A 121 -8.51 -5.20 -15.00
C ILE A 121 -7.49 -4.11 -15.26
N LEU A 122 -7.69 -2.88 -14.76
CA LEU A 122 -6.72 -1.79 -14.90
C LEU A 122 -5.37 -2.17 -14.31
N SER A 123 -5.35 -2.69 -13.09
CA SER A 123 -4.11 -3.11 -12.42
C SER A 123 -3.40 -4.21 -13.20
N TYR A 124 -4.15 -5.20 -13.66
CA TYR A 124 -3.64 -6.29 -14.49
C TYR A 124 -3.00 -5.78 -15.79
N LEU A 125 -3.67 -4.85 -16.47
CA LEU A 125 -3.15 -4.28 -17.73
C LEU A 125 -1.88 -3.47 -17.49
N ILE A 126 -1.84 -2.68 -16.41
CA ILE A 126 -0.65 -1.89 -16.04
C ILE A 126 0.52 -2.82 -15.70
N PHE A 127 0.34 -3.80 -14.81
CA PHE A 127 1.41 -4.73 -14.44
C PHE A 127 1.91 -5.54 -15.63
N THR A 128 0.99 -6.03 -16.47
CA THR A 128 1.35 -6.74 -17.71
C THR A 128 2.16 -5.85 -18.65
N GLY A 129 1.71 -4.60 -18.85
CA GLY A 129 2.41 -3.63 -19.70
C GLY A 129 3.81 -3.30 -19.18
N MET A 130 3.94 -3.05 -17.87
CA MET A 130 5.25 -2.79 -17.24
C MET A 130 6.21 -3.97 -17.44
N LEU A 131 5.75 -5.19 -17.17
CA LEU A 131 6.55 -6.40 -17.34
C LEU A 131 6.91 -6.66 -18.81
N ALA A 132 5.99 -6.42 -19.73
CA ALA A 132 6.22 -6.55 -21.17
C ALA A 132 7.28 -5.55 -21.68
N LEU A 133 7.35 -4.36 -21.10
CA LEU A 133 8.37 -3.35 -21.38
C LEU A 133 9.69 -3.58 -20.61
N GLY A 134 9.80 -4.70 -19.86
CA GLY A 134 11.01 -5.05 -19.13
C GLY A 134 11.20 -4.29 -17.81
N SER A 135 10.19 -3.53 -17.37
CA SER A 135 10.22 -2.85 -16.07
C SER A 135 10.02 -3.89 -14.96
N PRO A 136 10.95 -4.04 -14.00
CA PRO A 136 10.77 -4.96 -12.89
C PRO A 136 9.69 -4.46 -11.94
N LEU A 137 8.79 -5.35 -11.50
CA LEU A 137 7.80 -5.08 -10.48
C LEU A 137 8.28 -5.57 -9.13
N PHE A 138 8.29 -4.69 -8.15
CA PHE A 138 8.47 -5.11 -6.76
C PHE A 138 7.15 -5.67 -6.23
N VAL A 139 7.17 -6.93 -5.80
CA VAL A 139 6.05 -7.58 -5.13
C VAL A 139 6.53 -8.00 -3.75
N PRO A 140 5.98 -7.43 -2.67
CA PRO A 140 6.32 -7.83 -1.31
C PRO A 140 6.09 -9.33 -1.12
N ASN A 141 7.01 -10.00 -0.44
CA ASN A 141 6.86 -11.41 -0.12
C ASN A 141 6.22 -11.55 1.27
N ILE A 142 4.98 -12.03 1.31
CA ILE A 142 4.28 -12.30 2.57
C ILE A 142 4.85 -13.54 3.25
N ASP A 143 5.39 -14.48 2.47
CA ASP A 143 5.86 -15.78 2.99
C ASP A 143 7.16 -15.63 3.80
N ASN A 144 7.90 -14.52 3.64
CA ASN A 144 9.07 -14.19 4.45
C ASN A 144 8.73 -13.54 5.82
N ILE A 145 7.47 -13.53 6.21
CA ILE A 145 7.03 -13.12 7.55
C ILE A 145 7.20 -14.28 8.56
N THR A 146 7.85 -15.37 8.17
CA THR A 146 8.21 -16.43 9.12
C THR A 146 9.12 -15.83 10.19
N PRO A 147 8.89 -16.11 11.48
CA PRO A 147 9.68 -15.53 12.57
C PRO A 147 11.06 -16.19 12.65
N ILE A 148 11.85 -16.07 11.59
CA ILE A 148 13.24 -16.49 11.51
C ILE A 148 14.11 -15.28 11.86
N ILE A 149 15.05 -15.48 12.76
CA ILE A 149 16.01 -14.45 13.14
C ILE A 149 17.06 -14.33 12.03
N GLU A 150 17.05 -13.21 11.30
CA GLU A 150 18.02 -12.93 10.26
C GLU A 150 19.21 -12.09 10.75
N ALA A 151 18.97 -11.30 11.80
CA ALA A 151 20.01 -10.51 12.45
C ALA A 151 19.75 -10.35 13.94
N ILE A 152 20.83 -10.18 14.72
CA ILE A 152 20.77 -9.95 16.17
C ILE A 152 21.63 -8.73 16.47
N THR A 153 21.05 -7.76 17.17
CA THR A 153 21.79 -6.59 17.62
C THR A 153 22.80 -7.01 18.71
N PRO A 154 24.09 -6.65 18.57
CA PRO A 154 25.08 -6.92 19.61
C PRO A 154 24.67 -6.37 20.99
N GLU A 155 25.05 -7.11 22.05
CA GLU A 155 24.73 -6.78 23.45
C GLU A 155 23.22 -6.69 23.76
N SER A 156 22.38 -7.20 22.85
CA SER A 156 20.93 -7.19 23.02
C SER A 156 20.43 -8.33 23.94
N PRO A 157 19.18 -8.22 24.46
CA PRO A 157 18.53 -9.31 25.19
C PRO A 157 18.52 -10.64 24.46
N ALA A 158 18.37 -10.62 23.14
CA ALA A 158 18.37 -11.79 22.28
C ALA A 158 19.73 -12.49 22.29
N GLU A 159 20.83 -11.74 22.13
CA GLU A 159 22.18 -12.28 22.15
C GLU A 159 22.52 -12.84 23.53
N ILE A 160 22.23 -12.08 24.61
CA ILE A 160 22.49 -12.51 26.01
C ILE A 160 21.73 -13.80 26.33
N ALA A 161 20.51 -13.96 25.80
CA ALA A 161 19.72 -15.18 25.99
C ALA A 161 20.18 -16.37 25.13
N GLY A 162 21.15 -16.17 24.22
CA GLY A 162 21.70 -17.20 23.38
C GLY A 162 20.85 -17.55 22.16
N LEU A 163 19.98 -16.61 21.70
CA LEU A 163 19.36 -16.71 20.38
C LEU A 163 20.43 -16.66 19.31
N GLN A 164 20.18 -17.30 18.18
CA GLN A 164 21.12 -17.35 17.04
C GLN A 164 20.41 -17.01 15.74
N ILE A 165 21.20 -16.47 14.80
CA ILE A 165 20.76 -16.27 13.43
C ILE A 165 20.35 -17.63 12.85
N GLY A 166 19.20 -17.68 12.16
CA GLY A 166 18.58 -18.89 11.63
C GLY A 166 17.62 -19.59 12.62
N ASP A 167 17.53 -19.16 13.87
CA ASP A 167 16.50 -19.65 14.78
C ASP A 167 15.12 -19.26 14.28
N ARG A 168 14.20 -20.24 14.21
CA ARG A 168 12.79 -19.99 13.90
C ARG A 168 11.99 -19.99 15.20
N ILE A 169 11.44 -18.86 15.58
CA ILE A 169 10.59 -18.73 16.77
C ILE A 169 9.23 -19.34 16.47
N ILE A 170 8.79 -20.30 17.27
CA ILE A 170 7.52 -21.00 17.09
C ILE A 170 6.51 -20.70 18.19
N ARG A 171 6.99 -20.32 19.38
CA ARG A 171 6.12 -19.94 20.52
C ARG A 171 6.75 -18.84 21.35
N ALA A 172 5.89 -18.00 21.93
CA ALA A 172 6.25 -17.06 22.98
C ALA A 172 5.26 -17.19 24.13
N ASN A 173 5.75 -17.53 25.35
CA ASN A 173 4.94 -17.82 26.54
C ASN A 173 3.83 -18.85 26.25
N GLU A 174 4.19 -19.99 25.65
CA GLU A 174 3.29 -21.10 25.27
C GLU A 174 2.32 -20.80 24.11
N GLU A 175 2.19 -19.57 23.65
CA GLU A 175 1.35 -19.20 22.52
C GLU A 175 2.13 -19.30 21.21
N GLU A 176 1.51 -19.84 20.17
CA GLU A 176 2.11 -19.97 18.86
C GLU A 176 2.41 -18.59 18.25
N ILE A 177 3.52 -18.51 17.52
CA ILE A 177 4.00 -17.34 16.79
C ILE A 177 4.13 -17.69 15.32
N SER A 178 3.38 -16.99 14.48
CA SER A 178 3.44 -17.16 13.04
C SER A 178 4.27 -16.04 12.34
N THR A 179 4.40 -14.87 12.99
CA THR A 179 5.12 -13.72 12.44
C THR A 179 5.94 -12.99 13.51
N LEU A 180 6.99 -12.28 13.10
CA LEU A 180 7.74 -11.40 14.00
C LEU A 180 6.88 -10.26 14.57
N GLY A 181 5.91 -9.76 13.79
CA GLY A 181 4.94 -8.77 14.27
C GLY A 181 4.13 -9.28 15.47
N GLU A 182 3.65 -10.54 15.44
CA GLU A 182 2.99 -11.19 16.58
C GLU A 182 3.92 -11.30 17.80
N LEU A 183 5.19 -11.65 17.57
CA LEU A 183 6.18 -11.72 18.61
C LEU A 183 6.35 -10.36 19.31
N TYR A 184 6.56 -9.29 18.54
CA TYR A 184 6.74 -7.94 19.10
C TYR A 184 5.50 -7.45 19.84
N GLN A 185 4.29 -7.74 19.37
CA GLN A 185 3.06 -7.43 20.11
C GLN A 185 3.00 -8.17 21.45
N LYS A 186 3.39 -9.43 21.49
CA LYS A 186 3.42 -10.20 22.75
C LYS A 186 4.49 -9.69 23.69
N VAL A 187 5.68 -9.40 23.18
CA VAL A 187 6.79 -8.82 23.94
C VAL A 187 6.40 -7.47 24.55
N SER A 188 5.73 -6.60 23.80
CA SER A 188 5.29 -5.30 24.33
C SER A 188 4.27 -5.43 25.48
N LYS A 189 3.41 -6.44 25.44
CA LYS A 189 2.43 -6.73 26.52
C LYS A 189 3.08 -7.21 27.80
N THR A 190 4.29 -7.75 27.75
CA THR A 190 4.99 -8.26 28.94
C THR A 190 5.52 -7.14 29.83
N ARG A 191 5.64 -5.92 29.34
CA ARG A 191 6.16 -4.76 30.06
C ARG A 191 7.54 -5.01 30.68
N GLY A 192 8.43 -5.67 29.91
CA GLY A 192 9.80 -5.99 30.35
C GLY A 192 9.94 -7.24 31.23
N ARG A 193 8.85 -8.00 31.44
CA ARG A 193 8.97 -9.32 32.10
C ARG A 193 9.61 -10.33 31.16
N PRO A 194 10.35 -11.32 31.70
CA PRO A 194 10.92 -12.39 30.89
C PRO A 194 9.88 -13.09 30.02
N VAL A 195 10.26 -13.38 28.80
CA VAL A 195 9.47 -14.09 27.77
C VAL A 195 10.17 -15.41 27.50
N THR A 196 9.43 -16.51 27.61
CA THR A 196 9.90 -17.83 27.20
C THR A 196 9.67 -17.99 25.70
N LEU A 197 10.74 -18.22 24.94
CA LEU A 197 10.69 -18.44 23.49
C LEU A 197 11.06 -19.89 23.19
N ASP A 198 10.18 -20.59 22.48
CA ASP A 198 10.54 -21.87 21.85
C ASP A 198 11.00 -21.60 20.43
N VAL A 199 12.20 -22.04 20.12
CA VAL A 199 12.82 -21.85 18.80
C VAL A 199 13.23 -23.18 18.20
N ILE A 200 13.08 -23.30 16.87
CA ILE A 200 13.65 -24.40 16.09
C ILE A 200 15.05 -23.97 15.64
N ARG A 201 16.05 -24.71 16.09
CA ARG A 201 17.45 -24.57 15.68
C ARG A 201 17.92 -25.85 15.00
N GLY A 202 18.07 -25.84 13.69
CA GLY A 202 18.27 -27.06 12.90
C GLY A 202 17.07 -28.00 13.05
N ASN A 203 17.27 -29.21 13.61
CA ASN A 203 16.21 -30.21 13.83
C ASN A 203 15.77 -30.31 15.30
N SER A 204 16.17 -29.38 16.16
CA SER A 204 15.85 -29.43 17.59
C SER A 204 15.07 -28.21 18.04
N VAL A 205 14.09 -28.41 18.92
CA VAL A 205 13.43 -27.32 19.63
C VAL A 205 14.23 -26.95 20.87
N LYS A 206 14.49 -25.67 21.05
CA LYS A 206 15.15 -25.12 22.24
C LYS A 206 14.24 -24.07 22.87
N THR A 207 14.16 -24.11 24.20
CA THR A 207 13.45 -23.11 24.99
C THR A 207 14.46 -22.13 25.58
N LEU A 208 14.30 -20.86 25.33
CA LEU A 208 15.15 -19.78 25.79
C LEU A 208 14.32 -18.73 26.54
N ILE A 209 14.89 -18.13 27.56
CA ILE A 209 14.23 -17.06 28.32
C ILE A 209 14.92 -15.75 27.99
N VAL A 210 14.16 -14.81 27.46
CA VAL A 210 14.64 -13.49 27.02
C VAL A 210 13.94 -12.41 27.84
N THR A 211 14.71 -11.51 28.46
CA THR A 211 14.14 -10.36 29.18
C THR A 211 14.22 -9.12 28.31
N PRO A 212 13.08 -8.62 27.77
CA PRO A 212 13.06 -7.47 26.90
C PRO A 212 13.59 -6.21 27.59
N THR A 213 14.34 -5.38 26.86
CA THR A 213 14.76 -4.05 27.33
C THR A 213 13.88 -2.96 26.78
N LEU A 214 13.70 -1.89 27.57
CA LEU A 214 12.98 -0.71 27.13
C LEU A 214 13.92 0.16 26.29
N GLN A 215 13.55 0.42 25.05
CA GLN A 215 14.28 1.32 24.16
C GLN A 215 13.35 2.39 23.61
N MET A 216 13.84 3.61 23.49
CA MET A 216 13.15 4.67 22.78
C MET A 216 13.13 4.34 21.28
N ALA A 217 11.97 4.34 20.67
CA ALA A 217 11.88 4.12 19.23
C ALA A 217 12.57 5.29 18.49
N PRO A 218 13.47 5.02 17.53
CA PRO A 218 14.15 6.09 16.77
C PRO A 218 13.18 7.03 16.06
N ASP A 219 12.02 6.51 15.64
CA ASP A 219 10.99 7.26 14.90
C ASP A 219 9.90 7.86 15.81
N ASN A 220 9.88 7.53 17.10
CA ASN A 220 8.92 8.07 18.07
C ASN A 220 9.47 8.04 19.51
N PRO A 221 10.23 9.09 19.93
CA PRO A 221 10.85 9.16 21.24
C PRO A 221 9.85 9.13 22.42
N ASP A 222 8.59 9.48 22.17
CA ASP A 222 7.54 9.52 23.22
C ASP A 222 6.86 8.17 23.46
N GLN A 223 7.19 7.14 22.67
CA GLN A 223 6.66 5.78 22.84
C GLN A 223 7.77 4.76 23.06
N PRO A 224 8.21 4.55 24.30
CA PRO A 224 9.19 3.52 24.61
C PRO A 224 8.63 2.13 24.24
N GLN A 225 9.42 1.34 23.55
CA GLN A 225 9.08 -0.03 23.14
C GLN A 225 9.97 -1.05 23.83
N TYR A 226 9.37 -2.17 24.20
CA TYR A 226 10.13 -3.32 24.68
C TYR A 226 10.68 -4.11 23.52
N ILE A 227 11.98 -4.21 23.40
CA ILE A 227 12.67 -4.89 22.31
C ILE A 227 13.46 -6.10 22.79
N LEU A 228 13.66 -7.04 21.89
CA LEU A 228 14.53 -8.20 22.09
C LEU A 228 15.91 -8.00 21.43
N GLY A 229 16.00 -7.11 20.46
CA GLY A 229 17.21 -6.90 19.63
C GLY A 229 17.38 -7.99 18.56
N ILE A 230 16.28 -8.52 18.07
CA ILE A 230 16.24 -9.37 16.86
C ILE A 230 15.72 -8.54 15.71
N GLU A 231 16.28 -8.73 14.55
CA GLU A 231 15.84 -8.09 13.30
C GLU A 231 15.53 -9.16 12.26
N ASP A 232 14.51 -8.87 11.46
CA ASP A 232 14.07 -9.69 10.34
C ASP A 232 14.85 -9.39 9.05
N HIS A 233 15.91 -8.57 9.14
CA HIS A 233 16.68 -8.13 8.00
C HIS A 233 18.17 -8.14 8.27
N ALA A 234 18.84 -9.13 7.69
CA ALA A 234 20.29 -9.13 7.56
C ALA A 234 20.76 -7.99 6.63
N PRO A 235 22.01 -7.49 6.76
CA PRO A 235 22.56 -6.46 5.88
C PRO A 235 22.90 -7.03 4.49
N LEU A 236 21.90 -7.64 3.85
CA LEU A 236 22.00 -8.29 2.55
C LEU A 236 21.39 -7.40 1.46
N VAL A 237 22.13 -7.19 0.38
CA VAL A 237 21.70 -6.36 -0.76
C VAL A 237 20.71 -7.13 -1.61
N GLY A 238 19.44 -6.78 -1.58
CA GLY A 238 18.38 -7.37 -2.42
C GLY A 238 18.37 -6.86 -3.85
N GLY A 239 19.01 -5.72 -4.09
CA GLY A 239 19.15 -5.12 -5.41
C GLY A 239 19.85 -3.78 -5.35
N VAL A 240 20.45 -3.38 -6.47
CA VAL A 240 21.14 -2.10 -6.65
C VAL A 240 20.36 -1.28 -7.68
N MET A 241 20.08 -0.02 -7.35
CA MET A 241 19.32 0.87 -8.23
C MET A 241 20.23 1.44 -9.33
N PRO A 242 19.72 1.64 -10.56
CA PRO A 242 20.48 2.29 -11.63
C PRO A 242 20.91 3.70 -11.23
N ASP A 243 22.04 4.16 -11.78
CA ASP A 243 22.55 5.53 -11.64
C ASP A 243 22.75 5.97 -10.18
N THR A 244 23.17 5.05 -9.31
CA THR A 244 23.40 5.30 -7.88
C THR A 244 24.85 5.05 -7.47
N PRO A 245 25.30 5.63 -6.33
CA PRO A 245 26.65 5.41 -5.79
C PRO A 245 26.99 3.92 -5.61
N ALA A 246 26.03 3.10 -5.18
CA ALA A 246 26.23 1.67 -5.00
C ALA A 246 26.53 0.96 -6.34
N MET A 247 25.83 1.32 -7.41
CA MET A 247 26.06 0.78 -8.74
C MET A 247 27.44 1.20 -9.28
N ALA A 248 27.78 2.47 -9.13
CA ALA A 248 29.07 3.01 -9.56
C ALA A 248 30.25 2.35 -8.84
N ALA A 249 30.08 1.98 -7.57
CA ALA A 249 31.10 1.29 -6.79
C ALA A 249 31.16 -0.22 -7.05
N GLY A 250 30.25 -0.79 -7.85
CA GLY A 250 30.23 -2.20 -8.18
C GLY A 250 29.60 -3.11 -7.13
N LEU A 251 28.74 -2.55 -6.25
CA LEU A 251 27.92 -3.35 -5.34
C LEU A 251 26.92 -4.17 -6.17
N GLN A 252 26.66 -5.41 -5.76
CA GLN A 252 25.81 -6.34 -6.49
C GLN A 252 24.69 -6.89 -5.60
N LYS A 253 23.67 -7.43 -6.25
CA LYS A 253 22.65 -8.20 -5.56
C LYS A 253 23.30 -9.40 -4.86
N ASP A 254 22.77 -9.75 -3.69
CA ASP A 254 23.20 -10.82 -2.81
C ASP A 254 24.56 -10.56 -2.11
N ASP A 255 25.17 -9.37 -2.26
CA ASP A 255 26.27 -8.94 -1.42
C ASP A 255 25.80 -8.79 0.04
N ARG A 256 26.52 -9.37 0.98
CA ARG A 256 26.30 -9.17 2.40
C ARG A 256 27.29 -8.13 2.93
N ILE A 257 26.79 -6.99 3.40
CA ILE A 257 27.61 -5.94 4.00
C ILE A 257 28.02 -6.41 5.40
N ILE A 258 29.33 -6.53 5.64
CA ILE A 258 29.87 -7.04 6.90
C ILE A 258 30.58 -5.99 7.72
N GLN A 259 31.07 -4.92 7.06
CA GLN A 259 31.79 -3.84 7.74
C GLN A 259 31.67 -2.55 6.95
N ILE A 260 31.56 -1.43 7.64
CA ILE A 260 31.69 -0.08 7.07
C ILE A 260 32.75 0.66 7.88
N ASP A 261 33.82 1.11 7.20
CA ASP A 261 35.05 1.60 7.79
C ASP A 261 35.59 0.61 8.85
N GLU A 262 35.67 1.01 10.12
CA GLU A 262 36.09 0.13 11.21
C GLU A 262 34.93 -0.53 11.96
N THR A 263 33.68 -0.23 11.59
CA THR A 263 32.48 -0.68 12.30
C THR A 263 31.93 -1.97 11.68
N PRO A 264 31.91 -3.12 12.41
CA PRO A 264 31.23 -4.33 11.98
C PRO A 264 29.72 -4.09 11.85
N ILE A 265 29.11 -4.63 10.81
CA ILE A 265 27.69 -4.49 10.52
C ILE A 265 26.97 -5.81 10.70
N ALA A 266 26.09 -5.87 11.70
CA ALA A 266 25.29 -7.05 12.00
C ALA A 266 23.87 -6.95 11.42
N THR A 267 23.32 -5.73 11.28
CA THR A 267 21.92 -5.51 10.90
C THR A 267 21.78 -4.48 9.79
N TRP A 268 20.67 -4.56 9.05
CA TRP A 268 20.33 -3.56 8.02
C TRP A 268 20.18 -2.16 8.61
N SER A 269 19.58 -2.06 9.78
CA SER A 269 19.35 -0.77 10.47
C SER A 269 20.66 -0.08 10.81
N GLN A 270 21.65 -0.79 11.34
CA GLN A 270 22.99 -0.25 11.60
C GLN A 270 23.63 0.30 10.32
N MET A 271 23.60 -0.48 9.24
CA MET A 271 24.13 -0.05 7.94
C MET A 271 23.44 1.24 7.46
N THR A 272 22.10 1.26 7.53
CA THR A 272 21.31 2.40 7.07
C THR A 272 21.61 3.66 7.88
N GLU A 273 21.79 3.55 9.19
CA GLU A 273 22.11 4.68 10.08
C GLU A 273 23.47 5.27 9.74
N ILE A 274 24.51 4.43 9.54
CA ILE A 274 25.83 4.91 9.15
C ILE A 274 25.79 5.62 7.80
N VAL A 275 25.15 5.02 6.80
CA VAL A 275 25.04 5.61 5.45
C VAL A 275 24.31 6.95 5.51
N ARG A 276 23.18 7.04 6.25
CA ARG A 276 22.38 8.28 6.38
C ARG A 276 23.15 9.43 7.01
N ASN A 277 24.00 9.14 7.99
CA ASN A 277 24.75 10.15 8.72
C ASN A 277 26.02 10.62 8.00
N ASN A 278 26.44 9.95 6.92
CA ASN A 278 27.67 10.21 6.18
C ASN A 278 27.44 10.68 4.73
N ALA A 279 26.46 11.56 4.50
CA ALA A 279 26.21 12.16 3.19
C ALA A 279 27.45 12.89 2.67
N GLY A 280 27.88 12.59 1.44
CA GLY A 280 29.05 13.18 0.80
C GLY A 280 30.41 12.69 1.31
N THR A 281 30.44 11.81 2.33
CA THR A 281 31.69 11.22 2.86
C THR A 281 31.91 9.84 2.28
N THR A 282 33.10 9.56 1.76
CA THR A 282 33.41 8.24 1.20
C THR A 282 33.59 7.22 2.32
N LEU A 283 32.79 6.15 2.27
CA LEU A 283 32.80 5.01 3.18
C LEU A 283 33.52 3.83 2.54
N GLN A 284 34.33 3.12 3.32
CA GLN A 284 34.94 1.85 2.93
C GLN A 284 34.02 0.71 3.36
N ILE A 285 33.36 0.07 2.41
CA ILE A 285 32.38 -0.99 2.68
C ILE A 285 33.00 -2.34 2.32
N GLN A 286 33.07 -3.24 3.29
CA GLN A 286 33.44 -4.62 3.04
C GLN A 286 32.19 -5.48 2.88
N VAL A 287 32.17 -6.25 1.81
CA VAL A 287 31.08 -7.18 1.51
C VAL A 287 31.59 -8.61 1.36
N ASP A 288 30.78 -9.54 1.81
CA ASP A 288 30.92 -10.96 1.47
C ASP A 288 30.08 -11.24 0.22
N ARG A 289 30.77 -11.62 -0.86
CA ARG A 289 30.18 -12.02 -2.14
C ARG A 289 30.58 -13.46 -2.42
N ASP A 290 29.67 -14.41 -2.24
CA ASP A 290 29.88 -15.84 -2.44
C ASP A 290 31.13 -16.38 -1.67
N GLY A 291 31.31 -15.95 -0.41
CA GLY A 291 32.41 -16.32 0.46
C GLY A 291 33.74 -15.57 0.18
N LYS A 292 33.70 -14.55 -0.69
CA LYS A 292 34.86 -13.69 -0.99
C LYS A 292 34.65 -12.30 -0.38
N MET A 293 35.67 -11.85 0.38
CA MET A 293 35.67 -10.50 0.93
C MET A 293 36.08 -9.49 -0.14
N ILE A 294 35.22 -8.52 -0.43
CA ILE A 294 35.44 -7.45 -1.40
C ILE A 294 35.34 -6.13 -0.70
N SER A 295 36.32 -5.25 -0.89
CA SER A 295 36.26 -3.88 -0.37
C SER A 295 35.83 -2.92 -1.47
N LEU A 296 34.83 -2.10 -1.19
CA LEU A 296 34.24 -1.12 -2.10
C LEU A 296 34.27 0.26 -1.45
N SER A 297 34.59 1.29 -2.23
CA SER A 297 34.52 2.68 -1.78
C SER A 297 33.23 3.31 -2.29
N ILE A 298 32.34 3.72 -1.40
CA ILE A 298 31.04 4.29 -1.76
C ILE A 298 30.87 5.65 -1.09
N THR A 299 30.54 6.66 -1.88
CA THR A 299 30.23 8.01 -1.36
C THR A 299 28.70 8.18 -1.40
N PRO A 300 28.01 8.16 -0.24
CA PRO A 300 26.55 8.36 -0.21
C PRO A 300 26.17 9.72 -0.78
N GLU A 301 25.22 9.75 -1.69
CA GLU A 301 24.65 10.99 -2.23
C GLU A 301 23.78 11.67 -1.18
N GLY A 302 23.93 13.00 -1.02
CA GLY A 302 23.16 13.78 -0.06
C GLY A 302 21.77 14.08 -0.58
N GLU A 303 20.75 13.56 0.10
CA GLU A 303 19.35 13.94 -0.12
C GLU A 303 18.90 14.86 1.01
N THR A 304 18.33 16.00 0.65
CA THR A 304 17.80 16.94 1.64
C THR A 304 16.41 16.50 2.09
N ILE A 305 16.28 16.11 3.33
CA ILE A 305 14.97 15.80 3.95
C ILE A 305 14.57 16.94 4.89
N THR A 306 13.27 17.22 4.96
CA THR A 306 12.71 18.15 5.93
C THR A 306 12.52 17.41 7.26
N THR A 307 13.11 17.90 8.33
CA THR A 307 12.94 17.34 9.67
C THR A 307 11.61 17.80 10.29
N PRO A 308 11.03 17.05 11.26
CA PRO A 308 9.74 17.39 11.88
C PRO A 308 9.68 18.79 12.52
N ASP A 309 10.81 19.32 12.94
CA ASP A 309 10.97 20.68 13.49
C ASP A 309 11.05 21.78 12.41
N GLY A 310 10.83 21.42 11.13
CA GLY A 310 10.88 22.36 9.99
C GLY A 310 12.30 22.70 9.51
N GLY A 311 13.32 22.04 10.07
CA GLY A 311 14.70 22.12 9.58
C GLY A 311 14.90 21.25 8.32
N THR A 312 16.03 21.47 7.65
CA THR A 312 16.48 20.58 6.58
C THR A 312 17.72 19.82 7.03
N LYS A 313 17.73 18.50 6.86
CA LYS A 313 18.89 17.65 7.12
C LYS A 313 19.30 16.93 5.83
N SER A 314 20.58 16.97 5.51
CA SER A 314 21.12 16.15 4.43
C SER A 314 21.32 14.74 4.96
N VAL A 315 20.73 13.73 4.29
CA VAL A 315 20.90 12.32 4.61
C VAL A 315 21.57 11.60 3.44
N GLY A 316 22.50 10.70 3.75
CA GLY A 316 23.20 9.93 2.75
C GLY A 316 22.34 8.82 2.17
N ARG A 317 22.44 8.59 0.86
CA ARG A 317 21.84 7.45 0.15
C ARG A 317 22.87 6.80 -0.77
N ILE A 318 22.86 5.46 -0.83
CA ILE A 318 23.73 4.70 -1.76
C ILE A 318 22.94 3.99 -2.85
N GLY A 319 21.62 3.89 -2.75
CA GLY A 319 20.76 3.32 -3.79
C GLY A 319 20.71 1.79 -3.81
N ILE A 320 20.59 1.17 -2.65
CA ILE A 320 20.38 -0.29 -2.51
C ILE A 320 19.00 -0.60 -1.97
N LYS A 321 18.51 -1.79 -2.26
CA LYS A 321 17.28 -2.36 -1.73
C LYS A 321 17.62 -3.49 -0.78
N LEU A 322 16.79 -3.62 0.27
CA LEU A 322 16.87 -4.69 1.23
C LEU A 322 16.57 -6.05 0.58
N ALA A 323 17.33 -7.09 0.91
CA ALA A 323 17.00 -8.46 0.57
C ALA A 323 15.89 -8.99 1.48
N GLY A 324 14.99 -9.81 0.95
CA GLY A 324 13.92 -10.43 1.74
C GLY A 324 12.61 -9.63 1.80
N GLY A 325 12.61 -8.32 1.55
CA GLY A 325 11.41 -7.48 1.58
C GLY A 325 10.41 -7.72 0.44
N GLY A 326 10.78 -8.51 -0.57
CA GLY A 326 9.93 -8.83 -1.72
C GLY A 326 10.71 -9.34 -2.92
N THR A 327 10.00 -9.85 -3.89
CA THR A 327 10.55 -10.35 -5.15
C THR A 327 10.45 -9.28 -6.23
N LEU A 328 11.54 -9.03 -6.97
CA LEU A 328 11.46 -8.31 -8.22
C LEU A 328 10.98 -9.27 -9.31
N LEU A 329 9.71 -9.19 -9.66
CA LEU A 329 9.20 -9.88 -10.84
C LEU A 329 9.74 -9.16 -12.07
N LYS A 330 10.51 -9.88 -12.86
CA LYS A 330 10.95 -9.45 -14.19
C LYS A 330 10.50 -10.52 -15.17
N SER A 331 9.70 -10.14 -16.13
CA SER A 331 9.31 -11.09 -17.18
C SER A 331 10.54 -11.38 -18.07
N THR A 332 10.79 -12.65 -18.31
CA THR A 332 11.86 -13.10 -19.20
C THR A 332 11.43 -13.12 -20.67
N SER A 333 10.13 -12.97 -20.93
CA SER A 333 9.55 -13.01 -22.26
C SER A 333 8.26 -12.19 -22.33
N LEU A 334 8.04 -11.50 -23.44
CA LEU A 334 6.79 -10.79 -23.74
C LEU A 334 5.56 -11.70 -23.64
N PHE A 335 5.69 -12.99 -23.99
CA PHE A 335 4.62 -13.98 -23.91
C PHE A 335 4.26 -14.39 -22.49
N LEU A 336 5.21 -14.28 -21.54
CA LEU A 336 4.96 -14.58 -20.13
C LEU A 336 4.45 -13.38 -19.33
N ALA A 337 4.62 -12.17 -19.84
CA ALA A 337 4.18 -10.94 -19.17
C ALA A 337 2.70 -10.95 -18.74
N PRO A 338 1.73 -11.45 -19.52
CA PRO A 338 0.33 -11.54 -19.06
C PRO A 338 0.17 -12.47 -17.85
N TRP A 339 0.87 -13.61 -17.83
CA TRP A 339 0.81 -14.55 -16.70
C TRP A 339 1.46 -13.97 -15.44
N ASP A 340 2.60 -13.33 -15.59
CA ASP A 340 3.31 -12.70 -14.48
C ASP A 340 2.57 -11.45 -13.97
N GLY A 341 1.91 -10.69 -14.86
CA GLY A 341 1.01 -9.60 -14.50
C GLY A 341 -0.20 -10.07 -13.69
N LEU A 342 -0.77 -11.22 -14.05
CA LEU A 342 -1.86 -11.84 -13.28
C LEU A 342 -1.40 -12.26 -11.88
N LYS A 343 -0.22 -12.88 -11.76
CA LYS A 343 0.37 -13.24 -10.46
C LYS A 343 0.61 -12.00 -9.60
N ALA A 344 1.16 -10.93 -10.18
CA ALA A 344 1.39 -9.68 -9.48
C ALA A 344 0.08 -9.09 -8.97
N THR A 345 -0.95 -9.02 -9.81
CA THR A 345 -2.28 -8.52 -9.43
C THR A 345 -2.86 -9.34 -8.29
N TRP A 346 -2.82 -10.68 -8.40
CA TRP A 346 -3.31 -11.57 -7.34
C TRP A 346 -2.58 -11.35 -6.02
N LYS A 347 -1.24 -11.27 -6.07
CA LYS A 347 -0.44 -11.07 -4.85
C LYS A 347 -0.74 -9.73 -4.17
N TRP A 348 -0.93 -8.67 -4.94
CA TRP A 348 -1.33 -7.38 -4.39
C TRP A 348 -2.77 -7.39 -3.83
N CYS A 349 -3.70 -8.15 -4.44
CA CYS A 349 -5.02 -8.38 -3.85
C CYS A 349 -4.92 -9.08 -2.50
N GLU A 350 -4.13 -10.15 -2.42
CA GLU A 350 -3.87 -10.88 -1.19
C GLU A 350 -3.29 -9.97 -0.10
N LEU A 351 -2.27 -9.17 -0.43
CA LEU A 351 -1.66 -8.19 0.48
C LEU A 351 -2.66 -7.17 1.01
N THR A 352 -3.51 -6.65 0.14
CA THR A 352 -4.54 -5.67 0.52
C THR A 352 -5.56 -6.29 1.48
N VAL A 353 -6.03 -7.51 1.19
CA VAL A 353 -6.98 -8.22 2.07
C VAL A 353 -6.36 -8.53 3.43
N ILE A 354 -5.11 -9.01 3.46
CA ILE A 354 -4.39 -9.28 4.71
C ILE A 354 -4.16 -7.97 5.49
N GLY A 355 -3.74 -6.90 4.82
CA GLY A 355 -3.56 -5.59 5.44
C GLY A 355 -4.85 -5.06 6.07
N LEU A 356 -5.98 -5.20 5.36
CA LEU A 356 -7.30 -4.83 5.87
C LEU A 356 -7.71 -5.68 7.07
N TYR A 357 -7.49 -7.00 7.01
CA TYR A 357 -7.74 -7.90 8.13
C TYR A 357 -6.92 -7.50 9.36
N LYS A 358 -5.63 -7.28 9.21
CA LYS A 358 -4.73 -6.85 10.29
C LYS A 358 -5.10 -5.48 10.88
N LEU A 359 -5.63 -4.58 10.05
CA LEU A 359 -6.16 -3.30 10.52
C LEU A 359 -7.41 -3.49 11.38
N LEU A 360 -8.34 -4.35 10.95
CA LEU A 360 -9.58 -4.64 11.67
C LEU A 360 -9.34 -5.40 12.98
N THR A 361 -8.33 -6.28 13.04
CA THR A 361 -7.94 -7.02 14.26
C THR A 361 -7.09 -6.18 15.21
N GLY A 362 -6.66 -4.97 14.79
CA GLY A 362 -5.83 -4.08 15.61
C GLY A 362 -4.35 -4.47 15.63
N GLU A 363 -3.92 -5.41 14.78
CA GLU A 363 -2.51 -5.77 14.61
C GLU A 363 -1.72 -4.64 13.96
N ILE A 364 -2.37 -3.87 13.08
CA ILE A 364 -1.83 -2.63 12.51
C ILE A 364 -2.57 -1.46 13.13
N SER A 365 -1.83 -0.47 13.61
CA SER A 365 -2.43 0.73 14.19
C SER A 365 -3.24 1.50 13.12
N SER A 366 -4.45 1.93 13.50
CA SER A 366 -5.29 2.78 12.63
C SER A 366 -4.65 4.14 12.30
N LYS A 367 -3.60 4.53 13.02
CA LYS A 367 -2.77 5.71 12.69
C LYS A 367 -2.08 5.59 11.33
N HIS A 368 -1.90 4.36 10.81
CA HIS A 368 -1.32 4.12 9.47
C HIS A 368 -2.34 4.26 8.34
N LEU A 369 -3.62 4.47 8.65
CA LEU A 369 -4.61 4.84 7.63
C LEU A 369 -4.25 6.20 7.03
N GLY A 370 -3.86 6.16 5.76
CA GLY A 370 -3.62 7.36 4.97
C GLY A 370 -4.93 7.93 4.42
N GLY A 371 -5.04 9.23 4.46
CA GLY A 371 -6.14 9.99 3.87
C GLY A 371 -5.77 10.61 2.51
N PRO A 372 -6.62 11.52 2.00
CA PRO A 372 -6.41 12.17 0.71
C PRO A 372 -5.09 12.95 0.60
N LEU A 373 -4.61 13.55 1.69
CA LEU A 373 -3.36 14.33 1.71
C LEU A 373 -2.14 13.41 1.56
N MET A 374 -2.16 12.25 2.20
CA MET A 374 -1.11 11.24 2.03
C MET A 374 -1.08 10.73 0.58
N ILE A 375 -2.24 10.42 -0.01
CA ILE A 375 -2.30 9.97 -1.41
C ILE A 375 -1.75 11.06 -2.34
N ALA A 376 -2.07 12.33 -2.09
CA ALA A 376 -1.55 13.45 -2.86
C ALA A 376 -0.02 13.57 -2.74
N SER A 377 0.53 13.43 -1.52
CA SER A 377 1.98 13.46 -1.31
C SER A 377 2.68 12.33 -2.05
N VAL A 378 2.20 11.09 -1.84
CA VAL A 378 2.76 9.91 -2.50
C VAL A 378 2.66 10.01 -4.02
N SER A 379 1.53 10.52 -4.56
CA SER A 379 1.37 10.70 -6.02
C SER A 379 2.41 11.67 -6.59
N GLY A 380 2.68 12.76 -5.88
CA GLY A 380 3.71 13.71 -6.27
C GLY A 380 5.14 13.14 -6.17
N GLU A 381 5.43 12.38 -5.13
CA GLU A 381 6.73 11.72 -4.93
C GLU A 381 6.98 10.64 -5.99
N GLN A 382 5.97 9.81 -6.30
CA GLN A 382 6.10 8.82 -7.37
C GLN A 382 6.29 9.46 -8.74
N ALA A 383 5.67 10.62 -8.98
CA ALA A 383 5.86 11.36 -10.22
C ALA A 383 7.28 11.88 -10.39
N GLN A 384 7.95 12.28 -9.32
CA GLN A 384 9.36 12.67 -9.35
C GLN A 384 10.29 11.50 -9.67
N GLN A 385 9.90 10.27 -9.31
CA GLN A 385 10.62 9.04 -9.64
C GLN A 385 10.39 8.56 -11.08
N GLY A 386 9.43 9.14 -11.78
CA GLY A 386 9.12 8.86 -13.18
C GLY A 386 7.79 8.14 -13.40
N ILE A 387 7.42 8.07 -14.68
CA ILE A 387 6.09 7.55 -15.10
C ILE A 387 5.84 6.10 -14.67
N THR A 388 6.89 5.27 -14.63
CA THR A 388 6.79 3.86 -14.20
C THR A 388 6.33 3.76 -12.74
N SER A 389 6.83 4.62 -11.88
CA SER A 389 6.43 4.67 -10.46
C SER A 389 4.99 5.15 -10.30
N VAL A 390 4.55 6.11 -11.13
CA VAL A 390 3.14 6.55 -11.16
C VAL A 390 2.22 5.42 -11.63
N LEU A 391 2.58 4.70 -12.68
CA LEU A 391 1.80 3.55 -13.16
C LEU A 391 1.70 2.46 -12.10
N TRP A 392 2.79 2.16 -11.42
CA TRP A 392 2.80 1.22 -10.29
C TRP A 392 1.86 1.66 -9.17
N LEU A 393 1.89 2.95 -8.79
CA LEU A 393 0.97 3.51 -7.79
C LEU A 393 -0.50 3.39 -8.24
N ILE A 394 -0.81 3.73 -9.50
CA ILE A 394 -2.16 3.59 -10.06
C ILE A 394 -2.63 2.13 -9.95
N ALA A 395 -1.78 1.16 -10.29
CA ALA A 395 -2.14 -0.24 -10.23
C ALA A 395 -2.49 -0.70 -8.80
N ILE A 396 -1.70 -0.30 -7.81
CA ILE A 396 -1.96 -0.66 -6.40
C ILE A 396 -3.20 0.04 -5.88
N LEU A 397 -3.35 1.34 -6.10
CA LEU A 397 -4.53 2.08 -5.66
C LEU A 397 -5.81 1.56 -6.35
N SER A 398 -5.70 1.09 -7.60
CA SER A 398 -6.82 0.47 -8.31
C SER A 398 -7.27 -0.83 -7.64
N ILE A 399 -6.34 -1.71 -7.23
CA ILE A 399 -6.66 -2.91 -6.45
C ILE A 399 -7.33 -2.52 -5.13
N ASN A 400 -6.75 -1.57 -4.40
CA ASN A 400 -7.30 -1.12 -3.12
C ASN A 400 -8.73 -0.58 -3.30
N LEU A 401 -8.96 0.26 -4.31
CA LEU A 401 -10.30 0.80 -4.63
C LEU A 401 -11.28 -0.32 -5.00
N GLY A 402 -10.85 -1.29 -5.81
CA GLY A 402 -11.66 -2.45 -6.18
C GLY A 402 -12.08 -3.29 -4.96
N ILE A 403 -11.13 -3.58 -4.06
CA ILE A 403 -11.41 -4.36 -2.84
C ILE A 403 -12.31 -3.56 -1.87
N LEU A 404 -12.00 -2.28 -1.64
CA LEU A 404 -12.81 -1.45 -0.74
C LEU A 404 -14.25 -1.29 -1.24
N ASN A 405 -14.43 -1.13 -2.56
CA ASN A 405 -15.77 -1.05 -3.16
C ASN A 405 -16.53 -2.37 -3.12
N LEU A 406 -15.86 -3.51 -2.98
CA LEU A 406 -16.52 -4.82 -2.78
C LEU A 406 -16.91 -5.09 -1.32
N LEU A 407 -16.49 -4.25 -0.36
CA LEU A 407 -16.92 -4.40 1.03
C LEU A 407 -18.44 -4.18 1.17
N PRO A 408 -19.11 -4.90 2.07
CA PRO A 408 -20.56 -4.81 2.26
C PRO A 408 -20.97 -3.52 3.01
N ILE A 409 -20.46 -2.38 2.56
CA ILE A 409 -20.78 -1.06 3.10
C ILE A 409 -21.88 -0.44 2.22
N PRO A 410 -23.06 -0.10 2.76
CA PRO A 410 -24.27 0.20 1.98
C PRO A 410 -24.19 1.32 0.95
N ILE A 411 -23.19 2.19 1.02
CA ILE A 411 -22.97 3.28 0.04
C ILE A 411 -22.03 2.88 -1.09
N LEU A 412 -21.30 1.77 -0.93
CA LEU A 412 -20.38 1.23 -1.92
C LEU A 412 -21.07 0.16 -2.78
N ASP A 413 -20.45 -0.21 -3.91
CA ASP A 413 -20.97 -1.25 -4.80
C ASP A 413 -21.21 -2.58 -4.08
N GLY A 414 -20.29 -2.98 -3.18
CA GLY A 414 -20.41 -4.17 -2.36
C GLY A 414 -21.65 -4.16 -1.46
N GLY A 415 -22.08 -3.00 -1.00
CA GLY A 415 -23.35 -2.84 -0.27
C GLY A 415 -24.56 -3.12 -1.15
N HIS A 416 -24.56 -2.62 -2.38
CA HIS A 416 -25.61 -2.93 -3.36
C HIS A 416 -25.61 -4.43 -3.72
N LEU A 417 -24.43 -5.02 -3.94
CA LEU A 417 -24.30 -6.46 -4.16
C LEU A 417 -24.82 -7.27 -2.97
N PHE A 418 -24.52 -6.84 -1.75
CA PHE A 418 -25.03 -7.46 -0.54
C PHE A 418 -26.56 -7.38 -0.46
N PHE A 419 -27.17 -6.25 -0.78
CA PHE A 419 -28.63 -6.11 -0.83
C PHE A 419 -29.25 -7.06 -1.88
N PHE A 420 -28.66 -7.13 -3.08
CA PHE A 420 -29.12 -8.06 -4.12
C PHE A 420 -28.98 -9.53 -3.71
N ALA A 421 -27.91 -9.89 -3.00
CA ALA A 421 -27.75 -11.22 -2.44
C ALA A 421 -28.84 -11.54 -1.39
N CYS A 422 -29.16 -10.58 -0.51
CA CYS A 422 -30.25 -10.72 0.45
C CYS A 422 -31.61 -10.91 -0.27
N GLU A 423 -31.87 -10.13 -1.33
CA GLU A 423 -33.10 -10.26 -2.13
C GLU A 423 -33.20 -11.61 -2.82
N ALA A 424 -32.07 -12.14 -3.34
CA ALA A 424 -32.02 -13.47 -3.92
C ALA A 424 -32.41 -14.56 -2.92
N ILE A 425 -31.95 -14.44 -1.66
CA ILE A 425 -32.24 -15.40 -0.59
C ILE A 425 -33.67 -15.26 -0.10
N LEU A 426 -34.16 -14.03 0.06
CA LEU A 426 -35.51 -13.76 0.58
C LEU A 426 -36.63 -13.97 -0.46
N GLY A 427 -36.28 -14.03 -1.76
CA GLY A 427 -37.23 -14.14 -2.85
C GLY A 427 -38.13 -12.91 -3.04
N ARG A 428 -37.81 -11.79 -2.40
CA ARG A 428 -38.54 -10.53 -2.48
C ARG A 428 -37.62 -9.33 -2.34
N PRO A 429 -37.96 -8.18 -2.92
CA PRO A 429 -37.15 -6.96 -2.77
C PRO A 429 -37.15 -6.48 -1.31
N LEU A 430 -36.02 -5.89 -0.91
CA LEU A 430 -35.90 -5.21 0.38
C LEU A 430 -36.71 -3.91 0.33
N GLY A 431 -37.33 -3.58 1.46
CA GLY A 431 -38.11 -2.33 1.57
C GLY A 431 -37.22 -1.08 1.43
N ASP A 432 -37.73 -0.07 0.73
CA ASP A 432 -37.01 1.18 0.44
C ASP A 432 -36.51 1.86 1.71
N ARG A 433 -37.33 1.91 2.77
CA ARG A 433 -36.93 2.50 4.06
C ARG A 433 -35.69 1.79 4.68
N SER A 434 -35.58 0.46 4.54
CA SER A 434 -34.46 -0.29 5.06
C SER A 434 -33.18 0.00 4.27
N ARG A 435 -33.30 0.15 2.95
CA ARG A 435 -32.18 0.53 2.09
C ARG A 435 -31.69 1.94 2.38
N GLU A 436 -32.62 2.92 2.47
CA GLU A 436 -32.30 4.31 2.79
C GLU A 436 -31.60 4.43 4.15
N MET A 437 -32.12 3.76 5.18
CA MET A 437 -31.52 3.77 6.51
C MET A 437 -30.11 3.16 6.49
N ALA A 438 -29.92 2.04 5.81
CA ALA A 438 -28.62 1.42 5.69
C ALA A 438 -27.63 2.32 4.92
N GLN A 439 -28.06 2.97 3.83
CA GLN A 439 -27.24 3.93 3.08
C GLN A 439 -26.85 5.13 3.93
N GLN A 440 -27.76 5.66 4.75
CA GLN A 440 -27.47 6.77 5.68
C GLN A 440 -26.39 6.36 6.69
N ILE A 441 -26.51 5.15 7.28
CA ILE A 441 -25.49 4.62 8.20
C ILE A 441 -24.15 4.47 7.48
N GLY A 442 -24.16 3.92 6.26
CA GLY A 442 -22.96 3.77 5.44
C GLY A 442 -22.29 5.12 5.13
N LEU A 443 -23.08 6.15 4.83
CA LEU A 443 -22.59 7.51 4.58
C LEU A 443 -21.93 8.09 5.83
N VAL A 444 -22.56 7.98 6.98
CA VAL A 444 -22.00 8.47 8.25
C VAL A 444 -20.69 7.78 8.57
N LEU A 445 -20.63 6.45 8.39
CA LEU A 445 -19.40 5.67 8.59
C LEU A 445 -18.28 6.13 7.64
N LEU A 446 -18.59 6.32 6.36
CA LEU A 446 -17.61 6.75 5.36
C LEU A 446 -17.09 8.17 5.65
N VAL A 447 -17.97 9.10 5.99
CA VAL A 447 -17.59 10.46 6.39
C VAL A 447 -16.70 10.43 7.65
N PHE A 448 -17.06 9.62 8.64
CA PHE A 448 -16.27 9.44 9.86
C PHE A 448 -14.86 8.92 9.54
N LEU A 449 -14.75 7.86 8.72
CA LEU A 449 -13.45 7.31 8.29
C LEU A 449 -12.61 8.32 7.51
N MET A 450 -13.26 9.10 6.64
CA MET A 450 -12.58 10.15 5.87
C MET A 450 -12.03 11.26 6.77
N VAL A 451 -12.83 11.73 7.72
CA VAL A 451 -12.39 12.73 8.71
C VAL A 451 -11.26 12.18 9.56
N TYR A 452 -11.38 10.93 10.04
CA TYR A 452 -10.34 10.27 10.82
C TYR A 452 -9.03 10.11 10.05
N ALA A 453 -9.08 9.65 8.79
CA ALA A 453 -7.90 9.52 7.95
C ALA A 453 -7.25 10.89 7.65
N THR A 454 -8.06 11.91 7.38
CA THR A 454 -7.56 13.29 7.18
C THR A 454 -6.94 13.85 8.46
N TRP A 455 -7.51 13.56 9.62
CA TRP A 455 -6.91 13.93 10.90
C TRP A 455 -5.55 13.27 11.11
N ASN A 456 -5.43 11.96 10.78
CA ASN A 456 -4.15 11.27 10.82
C ASN A 456 -3.12 11.92 9.89
N ASP A 457 -3.52 12.30 8.66
CA ASP A 457 -2.64 12.96 7.71
C ASP A 457 -2.13 14.31 8.26
N ILE A 458 -3.04 15.13 8.81
CA ILE A 458 -2.69 16.43 9.42
C ILE A 458 -1.76 16.21 10.62
N SER A 459 -2.07 15.22 11.47
CA SER A 459 -1.25 14.93 12.64
C SER A 459 0.18 14.52 12.28
N ARG A 460 0.35 13.82 11.14
CA ARG A 460 1.69 13.49 10.61
C ARG A 460 2.43 14.69 10.03
N LEU A 461 1.72 15.64 9.44
CA LEU A 461 2.32 16.87 8.89
C LEU A 461 2.75 17.86 9.98
N LEU A 462 2.19 17.73 11.20
CA LEU A 462 2.48 18.59 12.35
C LEU A 462 3.52 17.97 13.30
N GLN A 463 3.87 16.69 13.12
CA GLN A 463 4.96 15.99 13.82
C GLN A 463 6.26 16.08 13.03
#